data_3c39811739d3f14bac68562c895f418f
#
_entry.id   3c39811739d3f14bac68562c895f418f
#
_cell.length_a   1.000
_cell.length_b   1.000
_cell.length_c   1.000
_cell.angle_alpha   90.00
_cell.angle_beta   90.00
_cell.angle_gamma   90.00
#
_symmetry.space_group_name_H-M   'P 1'
#
loop_
_entity.id
_entity.type
_entity.pdbx_description
1 polymer ?
#
loop_
_entity_poly.entity_id
_entity_poly.type
_entity_poly.pdbx_seq_one_letter_code
_entity_poly.pdbx_strand_id
1 'polypeptide(L)'
;MKLNRRMFLATTTSAAVLTALAACAKNGSGSSGSTAGVPTAAPEELQDGGTLRFGIGSAPANWNAATVDGNVVDVSLVMKFVSPFVVDWAADGKATPNPDFLTKLEAAEVGGKTVVTVAVNEKATWGNGRKWDSEDIKVFFDHVKDPSYSWATVEGLDKVEKVEIVDKQTAKVTFNSVYPDWSNALAGVTPRELMADAKTFNESMAGATKFNNDYFAGPFKIKSYDESKQVITLERNDKWWGATPKLETVTLHVLDDSALGQAFANKEIDVLDYIFSADVYQQASGRDDAEVRQNTGLQWRHIMFNASSGPLADKAVRQAIVRACDREAIAASDLAVLPVDAKKTLLGNRFFLPVQEGYQDNSTSWGHDVEAAKKLLDGAGWVAGSDGVRAKDGTKLELVMTIPSNAPVATNEANLLQKQLGEVGIKLSVSTVEIDKYFPEYINKKNYALTAFTSEKTQYPLANVGQYYASTSQSNYTGLSVPEVDQHVAKIGSTPDGAERNKLANELDKILWENVFNIPIYQRMQLTAVPKTLRNFGAQGLASFRPERIGYVKS
;
A
#
# COMPACT_ATOMS: atom_id res chain seq x y z
N MET A 1 -36.66 -36.84 48.11
CA MET A 1 -37.48 -35.76 48.71
C MET A 1 -37.22 -34.48 47.85
N LYS A 2 -38.16 -34.24 46.95
CA LYS A 2 -38.99 -33.04 46.79
C LYS A 2 -38.17 -31.78 46.46
N LEU A 3 -38.19 -31.28 45.13
CA LEU A 3 -39.16 -30.33 44.56
C LEU A 3 -38.75 -28.87 44.92
N ASN A 4 -38.73 -27.87 44.15
CA ASN A 4 -39.41 -27.46 42.91
C ASN A 4 -38.88 -26.04 42.49
N ARG A 5 -38.67 -25.76 41.21
CA ARG A 5 -39.55 -24.96 40.32
C ARG A 5 -39.49 -23.43 40.38
N ARG A 6 -39.26 -22.91 39.16
CA ARG A 6 -39.94 -21.82 38.42
C ARG A 6 -39.23 -20.49 38.43
N MET A 7 -38.69 -20.12 37.20
CA MET A 7 -39.33 -19.25 36.19
C MET A 7 -39.79 -17.90 36.74
N PHE A 8 -39.17 -16.84 36.24
CA PHE A 8 -39.93 -15.71 35.69
C PHE A 8 -39.10 -14.91 34.65
N LEU A 9 -39.67 -14.70 33.50
CA LEU A 9 -39.30 -13.72 32.47
C LEU A 9 -39.44 -12.30 33.01
N ALA A 10 -38.55 -11.43 32.61
CA ALA A 10 -38.91 -10.03 32.29
C ALA A 10 -37.86 -9.41 31.36
N THR A 11 -38.31 -9.09 30.19
CA THR A 11 -37.80 -8.15 29.21
C THR A 11 -37.49 -6.81 29.85
N THR A 12 -36.29 -6.24 29.55
CA THR A 12 -36.12 -4.79 29.36
C THR A 12 -34.81 -4.51 28.61
N THR A 13 -35.00 -4.04 27.38
CA THR A 13 -34.37 -2.88 26.71
C THR A 13 -32.86 -2.80 26.60
N SER A 14 -32.42 -3.04 25.39
CA SER A 14 -31.20 -2.59 24.72
C SER A 14 -31.00 -1.08 24.86
N ALA A 15 -30.04 -0.65 25.64
CA ALA A 15 -29.46 0.71 25.56
C ALA A 15 -28.25 0.83 26.51
N ALA A 16 -27.13 0.18 26.22
CA ALA A 16 -25.87 0.44 26.90
C ALA A 16 -24.66 -0.25 26.21
N VAL A 17 -24.39 0.04 24.95
CA VAL A 17 -23.11 -0.32 24.28
C VAL A 17 -22.65 0.82 23.34
N LEU A 18 -22.81 2.06 23.75
CA LEU A 18 -22.30 3.21 22.98
C LEU A 18 -21.46 4.18 23.83
N THR A 19 -20.97 3.79 25.01
CA THR A 19 -20.20 4.66 25.89
C THR A 19 -18.84 4.10 26.35
N ALA A 20 -18.29 3.10 25.68
CA ALA A 20 -17.00 2.50 26.07
C ALA A 20 -15.80 2.89 25.15
N LEU A 21 -15.97 3.79 24.18
CA LEU A 21 -14.88 4.24 23.30
C LEU A 21 -14.38 5.67 23.60
N ALA A 22 -14.92 6.34 24.62
CA ALA A 22 -14.51 7.69 25.02
C ALA A 22 -13.65 7.76 26.29
N ALA A 23 -13.24 6.63 26.88
CA ALA A 23 -12.57 6.60 28.19
C ALA A 23 -11.06 6.32 28.17
N CYS A 24 -10.40 6.21 27.01
CA CYS A 24 -8.93 6.05 26.91
C CYS A 24 -8.17 7.31 26.47
N ALA A 25 -8.79 8.47 26.46
CA ALA A 25 -8.17 9.74 26.04
C ALA A 25 -7.85 10.69 27.20
N LYS A 26 -7.72 10.22 28.45
CA LYS A 26 -7.23 11.06 29.55
C LYS A 26 -6.37 10.22 30.51
N ASN A 27 -5.07 10.23 30.26
CA ASN A 27 -3.98 10.38 31.21
C ASN A 27 -2.65 10.02 30.56
N GLY A 28 -1.83 11.05 30.30
CA GLY A 28 -0.48 10.92 29.79
C GLY A 28 0.04 12.28 29.39
N SER A 29 0.39 13.08 30.39
CA SER A 29 1.09 14.34 30.20
C SER A 29 2.48 14.11 29.60
N GLY A 30 2.79 14.81 28.52
CA GLY A 30 4.14 15.17 28.12
C GLY A 30 4.73 14.42 26.96
N SER A 31 4.47 14.87 25.75
CA SER A 31 5.45 14.96 24.67
C SER A 31 4.84 15.81 23.55
N SER A 32 5.48 16.92 23.28
CA SER A 32 5.16 17.81 22.18
C SER A 32 5.36 17.11 20.82
N GLY A 33 4.37 17.19 19.93
CA GLY A 33 4.60 17.17 18.48
C GLY A 33 4.30 15.91 17.71
N SER A 34 3.30 15.10 18.06
CA SER A 34 2.81 14.05 17.17
C SER A 34 1.30 14.06 17.15
N THR A 35 0.70 14.68 16.15
CA THR A 35 -0.71 14.46 15.82
C THR A 35 -0.81 13.10 15.13
N ALA A 36 -0.96 12.07 15.92
CA ALA A 36 -1.19 10.72 15.40
C ALA A 36 -2.55 10.68 14.68
N GLY A 37 -2.56 10.22 13.44
CA GLY A 37 -3.76 9.84 12.72
C GLY A 37 -4.44 10.99 11.96
N VAL A 38 -5.70 10.72 11.60
CA VAL A 38 -6.59 11.65 10.91
C VAL A 38 -7.57 12.25 11.91
N PRO A 39 -7.50 13.55 12.26
CA PRO A 39 -8.49 14.16 13.12
C PRO A 39 -9.89 14.06 12.51
N THR A 40 -10.82 13.51 13.26
CA THR A 40 -12.20 13.31 12.83
C THR A 40 -13.12 14.41 13.35
N ALA A 41 -14.21 14.65 12.64
CA ALA A 41 -15.30 15.50 13.08
C ALA A 41 -16.62 14.94 12.57
N ALA A 42 -17.68 15.15 13.35
CA ALA A 42 -19.04 14.82 12.91
C ALA A 42 -19.52 15.82 11.84
N PRO A 43 -20.44 15.43 10.96
CA PRO A 43 -20.91 16.28 9.87
C PRO A 43 -21.45 17.65 10.31
N GLU A 44 -22.06 17.74 11.48
CA GLU A 44 -22.60 18.96 12.06
C GLU A 44 -21.51 19.94 12.55
N GLU A 45 -20.29 19.47 12.80
CA GLU A 45 -19.14 20.28 13.21
C GLU A 45 -18.44 20.90 11.99
N LEU A 46 -18.72 20.40 10.80
CA LEU A 46 -18.12 20.86 9.56
C LEU A 46 -18.96 21.97 8.91
N GLN A 47 -18.26 22.95 8.34
CA GLN A 47 -18.89 23.93 7.49
C GLN A 47 -19.39 23.27 6.19
N ASP A 48 -20.44 23.83 5.61
CA ASP A 48 -20.88 23.48 4.27
C ASP A 48 -20.16 24.36 3.25
N GLY A 49 -19.61 23.74 2.20
CA GLY A 49 -18.83 24.42 1.16
C GLY A 49 -17.31 24.38 1.38
N GLY A 50 -16.62 25.21 0.64
CA GLY A 50 -15.16 25.25 0.59
C GLY A 50 -14.56 24.38 -0.50
N THR A 51 -13.30 24.66 -0.81
CA THR A 51 -12.50 23.95 -1.84
C THR A 51 -11.32 23.26 -1.18
N LEU A 52 -11.05 22.02 -1.58
CA LEU A 52 -9.83 21.29 -1.22
C LEU A 52 -8.96 21.13 -2.47
N ARG A 53 -7.71 21.58 -2.41
CA ARG A 53 -6.79 21.67 -3.54
C ARG A 53 -5.65 20.66 -3.38
N PHE A 54 -5.50 19.78 -4.37
CA PHE A 54 -4.40 18.81 -4.46
C PHE A 54 -3.39 19.21 -5.53
N GLY A 55 -2.15 18.79 -5.37
CA GLY A 55 -1.16 18.70 -6.44
C GLY A 55 -1.11 17.27 -6.98
N ILE A 56 -0.99 17.11 -8.30
CA ILE A 56 -0.78 15.83 -9.00
C ILE A 56 0.33 16.01 -10.04
N GLY A 57 1.06 14.93 -10.35
CA GLY A 57 2.22 14.99 -11.25
C GLY A 57 1.86 15.03 -12.73
N SER A 58 0.68 14.52 -13.12
CA SER A 58 0.30 14.42 -14.52
C SER A 58 -1.20 14.52 -14.74
N ALA A 59 -1.59 15.05 -15.91
CA ALA A 59 -2.96 14.95 -16.37
C ALA A 59 -3.29 13.50 -16.79
N PRO A 60 -4.53 13.00 -16.57
CA PRO A 60 -4.91 11.65 -16.94
C PRO A 60 -4.76 11.36 -18.44
N ALA A 61 -3.97 10.36 -18.79
CA ALA A 61 -3.91 9.84 -20.15
C ALA A 61 -5.17 9.04 -20.51
N ASN A 62 -5.75 8.35 -19.52
CA ASN A 62 -7.03 7.66 -19.63
C ASN A 62 -7.73 7.72 -18.27
N TRP A 63 -9.02 8.07 -18.27
CA TRP A 63 -9.83 8.14 -17.05
C TRP A 63 -10.37 6.76 -16.59
N ASN A 64 -10.24 5.74 -17.43
CA ASN A 64 -10.54 4.37 -17.03
C ASN A 64 -9.36 3.79 -16.24
N ALA A 65 -9.40 3.87 -14.91
CA ALA A 65 -8.35 3.38 -14.03
C ALA A 65 -8.08 1.86 -14.14
N ALA A 66 -8.94 1.10 -14.79
CA ALA A 66 -8.74 -0.33 -15.03
C ALA A 66 -7.82 -0.61 -16.23
N THR A 67 -7.53 0.38 -17.09
CA THR A 67 -6.64 0.23 -18.25
C THR A 67 -5.19 0.50 -17.88
N VAL A 68 -4.24 0.00 -18.72
CA VAL A 68 -2.79 0.24 -18.53
C VAL A 68 -2.47 1.72 -18.39
N ASP A 69 -3.02 2.57 -19.28
CA ASP A 69 -2.74 4.02 -19.31
C ASP A 69 -3.49 4.82 -18.22
N GLY A 70 -4.54 4.22 -17.64
CA GLY A 70 -5.33 4.82 -16.57
C GLY A 70 -4.91 4.38 -15.16
N ASN A 71 -4.13 3.31 -15.04
CA ASN A 71 -3.70 2.77 -13.75
C ASN A 71 -2.48 3.51 -13.19
N VAL A 72 -2.66 4.79 -12.92
CA VAL A 72 -1.64 5.67 -12.33
C VAL A 72 -2.17 6.33 -11.06
N VAL A 73 -1.25 6.73 -10.17
CA VAL A 73 -1.58 7.26 -8.84
C VAL A 73 -2.51 8.48 -8.92
N ASP A 74 -2.25 9.39 -9.88
CA ASP A 74 -3.01 10.62 -10.06
C ASP A 74 -4.47 10.34 -10.47
N VAL A 75 -4.69 9.39 -11.39
CA VAL A 75 -6.06 8.95 -11.76
C VAL A 75 -6.72 8.26 -10.58
N SER A 76 -6.01 7.41 -9.86
CA SER A 76 -6.53 6.72 -8.67
C SER A 76 -7.01 7.70 -7.60
N LEU A 77 -6.31 8.83 -7.42
CA LEU A 77 -6.73 9.88 -6.50
C LEU A 77 -8.06 10.51 -6.93
N VAL A 78 -8.23 10.84 -8.22
CA VAL A 78 -9.50 11.36 -8.74
C VAL A 78 -10.62 10.33 -8.57
N MET A 79 -10.35 9.05 -8.89
CA MET A 79 -11.34 7.97 -8.79
C MET A 79 -11.88 7.80 -7.37
N LYS A 80 -11.09 8.07 -6.32
CA LYS A 80 -11.57 8.05 -4.94
C LYS A 80 -12.70 9.04 -4.66
N PHE A 81 -12.81 10.12 -5.43
CA PHE A 81 -13.87 11.11 -5.31
C PHE A 81 -15.08 10.81 -6.21
N VAL A 82 -14.82 10.34 -7.43
CA VAL A 82 -15.87 10.19 -8.45
C VAL A 82 -16.39 8.76 -8.57
N SER A 83 -15.60 7.77 -8.19
CA SER A 83 -15.97 6.35 -8.21
C SER A 83 -15.24 5.60 -7.10
N PRO A 84 -15.58 5.84 -5.82
CA PRO A 84 -14.90 5.22 -4.71
C PRO A 84 -15.05 3.70 -4.72
N PHE A 85 -14.09 3.02 -4.08
CA PHE A 85 -14.12 1.58 -3.92
C PHE A 85 -15.36 1.11 -3.15
N VAL A 86 -15.90 -0.04 -3.55
CA VAL A 86 -17.06 -0.66 -2.88
C VAL A 86 -16.69 -1.36 -1.57
N VAL A 87 -15.41 -1.37 -1.24
CA VAL A 87 -14.84 -1.86 0.03
C VAL A 87 -14.15 -0.72 0.76
N ASP A 88 -14.42 -0.59 2.04
CA ASP A 88 -13.69 0.30 2.94
C ASP A 88 -12.62 -0.50 3.71
N TRP A 89 -11.46 0.10 3.91
CA TRP A 89 -10.40 -0.45 4.74
C TRP A 89 -10.27 0.35 6.04
N ALA A 90 -10.13 -0.38 7.14
CA ALA A 90 -9.79 0.19 8.43
C ALA A 90 -8.27 0.47 8.54
N ALA A 91 -7.84 1.12 9.62
CA ALA A 91 -6.44 1.46 9.84
C ALA A 91 -5.49 0.24 9.97
N ASP A 92 -6.03 -0.92 10.33
CA ASP A 92 -5.34 -2.21 10.37
C ASP A 92 -5.40 -2.97 9.02
N GLY A 93 -6.01 -2.39 7.99
CA GLY A 93 -6.19 -2.99 6.67
C GLY A 93 -7.37 -3.94 6.55
N LYS A 94 -8.21 -4.07 7.57
CA LYS A 94 -9.38 -4.94 7.53
C LYS A 94 -10.44 -4.38 6.59
N ALA A 95 -10.87 -5.22 5.64
CA ALA A 95 -11.87 -4.87 4.64
C ALA A 95 -13.30 -5.01 5.18
N THR A 96 -14.15 -4.04 4.86
CA THR A 96 -15.60 -4.09 5.10
C THR A 96 -16.35 -3.57 3.88
N PRO A 97 -17.57 -4.06 3.59
CA PRO A 97 -18.34 -3.50 2.48
C PRO A 97 -18.64 -2.02 2.73
N ASN A 98 -18.50 -1.20 1.69
CA ASN A 98 -18.96 0.17 1.72
C ASN A 98 -20.51 0.18 1.62
N PRO A 99 -21.23 0.59 2.70
CA PRO A 99 -22.68 0.44 2.75
C PRO A 99 -23.43 1.34 1.76
N ASP A 100 -22.80 2.36 1.19
CA ASP A 100 -23.40 3.16 0.13
C ASP A 100 -23.52 2.36 -1.17
N PHE A 101 -22.63 1.40 -1.42
CA PHE A 101 -22.63 0.56 -2.63
C PHE A 101 -23.14 -0.86 -2.39
N LEU A 102 -22.76 -1.49 -1.27
CA LEU A 102 -23.06 -2.89 -0.99
C LEU A 102 -23.81 -3.04 0.34
N THR A 103 -24.86 -3.85 0.33
CA THR A 103 -25.55 -4.28 1.55
C THR A 103 -25.03 -5.61 2.06
N LYS A 104 -24.32 -6.36 1.19
CA LYS A 104 -23.71 -7.65 1.55
C LYS A 104 -22.43 -7.89 0.76
N LEU A 105 -21.41 -8.39 1.44
CA LEU A 105 -20.17 -8.88 0.85
C LEU A 105 -19.62 -9.98 1.78
N GLU A 106 -19.96 -11.24 1.51
CA GLU A 106 -19.64 -12.37 2.40
C GLU A 106 -19.08 -13.52 1.59
N ALA A 107 -17.93 -14.04 2.02
CA ALA A 107 -17.30 -15.22 1.45
C ALA A 107 -17.60 -16.47 2.28
N ALA A 108 -17.74 -17.61 1.59
CA ALA A 108 -17.82 -18.93 2.16
C ALA A 108 -16.98 -19.91 1.34
N GLU A 109 -16.45 -20.94 1.98
CA GLU A 109 -15.86 -22.07 1.28
C GLU A 109 -16.93 -23.09 0.94
N VAL A 110 -17.09 -23.41 -0.34
CA VAL A 110 -18.07 -24.37 -0.82
C VAL A 110 -17.37 -25.30 -1.84
N GLY A 111 -17.27 -26.58 -1.49
CA GLY A 111 -16.66 -27.59 -2.38
C GLY A 111 -15.20 -27.32 -2.73
N GLY A 112 -14.40 -26.77 -1.80
CA GLY A 112 -12.99 -26.45 -2.01
C GLY A 112 -12.78 -25.18 -2.85
N LYS A 113 -13.78 -24.31 -2.96
CA LYS A 113 -13.74 -23.04 -3.69
C LYS A 113 -14.25 -21.90 -2.82
N THR A 114 -13.70 -20.70 -3.01
CA THR A 114 -14.27 -19.49 -2.43
C THR A 114 -15.50 -19.07 -3.24
N VAL A 115 -16.63 -18.88 -2.55
CA VAL A 115 -17.87 -18.36 -3.13
C VAL A 115 -18.26 -17.09 -2.38
N VAL A 116 -18.32 -15.96 -3.07
CA VAL A 116 -18.65 -14.66 -2.48
C VAL A 116 -20.06 -14.25 -2.89
N THR A 117 -20.89 -13.96 -1.89
CA THR A 117 -22.21 -13.36 -2.12
C THR A 117 -22.06 -11.85 -2.05
N VAL A 118 -22.41 -11.17 -3.15
CA VAL A 118 -22.38 -9.71 -3.29
C VAL A 118 -23.81 -9.23 -3.47
N ALA A 119 -24.27 -8.31 -2.60
CA ALA A 119 -25.56 -7.67 -2.77
C ALA A 119 -25.39 -6.15 -2.89
N VAL A 120 -25.85 -5.59 -4.01
CA VAL A 120 -25.79 -4.17 -4.34
C VAL A 120 -26.85 -3.40 -3.58
N ASN A 121 -26.53 -2.18 -3.13
CA ASN A 121 -27.49 -1.26 -2.54
C ASN A 121 -28.46 -0.76 -3.62
N GLU A 122 -29.75 -0.94 -3.43
CA GLU A 122 -30.81 -0.53 -4.37
C GLU A 122 -30.83 0.98 -4.67
N LYS A 123 -30.22 1.80 -3.79
CA LYS A 123 -30.09 3.25 -4.01
C LYS A 123 -28.96 3.58 -4.98
N ALA A 124 -27.96 2.72 -5.13
CA ALA A 124 -26.79 2.99 -5.96
C ALA A 124 -27.16 3.21 -7.43
N THR A 125 -26.60 4.28 -8.00
CA THR A 125 -26.86 4.69 -9.40
C THR A 125 -25.55 5.06 -10.08
N TRP A 126 -25.42 4.71 -11.35
CA TRP A 126 -24.41 5.26 -12.23
C TRP A 126 -24.72 6.71 -12.62
N GLY A 127 -23.73 7.44 -13.10
CA GLY A 127 -23.90 8.83 -13.50
C GLY A 127 -24.92 9.06 -14.62
N ASN A 128 -25.20 8.06 -15.46
CA ASN A 128 -26.28 8.09 -16.43
C ASN A 128 -27.69 7.95 -15.78
N GLY A 129 -27.77 7.71 -14.47
CA GLY A 129 -29.02 7.54 -13.71
C GLY A 129 -29.54 6.11 -13.66
N ARG A 130 -28.87 5.14 -14.32
CA ARG A 130 -29.22 3.73 -14.22
C ARG A 130 -28.82 3.17 -12.85
N LYS A 131 -29.68 2.35 -12.27
CA LYS A 131 -29.40 1.63 -11.03
C LYS A 131 -28.27 0.62 -11.24
N TRP A 132 -27.41 0.50 -10.24
CA TRP A 132 -26.53 -0.66 -10.13
C TRP A 132 -27.37 -1.92 -9.94
N ASP A 133 -26.91 -3.01 -10.54
CA ASP A 133 -27.50 -4.32 -10.34
C ASP A 133 -26.46 -5.43 -10.51
N SER A 134 -26.87 -6.67 -10.24
CA SER A 134 -26.02 -7.86 -10.33
C SER A 134 -25.46 -8.12 -11.72
N GLU A 135 -26.10 -7.60 -12.77
CA GLU A 135 -25.62 -7.71 -14.15
C GLU A 135 -24.31 -6.92 -14.36
N ASP A 136 -24.12 -5.77 -13.68
CA ASP A 136 -22.85 -5.03 -13.75
C ASP A 136 -21.69 -5.89 -13.24
N ILE A 137 -21.90 -6.64 -12.14
CA ILE A 137 -20.91 -7.54 -11.58
C ILE A 137 -20.60 -8.66 -12.57
N LYS A 138 -21.63 -9.26 -13.18
CA LYS A 138 -21.45 -10.36 -14.12
C LYS A 138 -20.69 -9.92 -15.37
N VAL A 139 -21.12 -8.84 -16.00
CA VAL A 139 -20.51 -8.31 -17.23
C VAL A 139 -19.05 -7.91 -16.99
N PHE A 140 -18.73 -7.33 -15.81
CA PHE A 140 -17.36 -7.03 -15.45
C PHE A 140 -16.46 -8.27 -15.52
N PHE A 141 -16.84 -9.38 -14.90
CA PHE A 141 -16.03 -10.60 -14.89
C PHE A 141 -16.07 -11.39 -16.20
N ASP A 142 -17.12 -11.26 -17.00
CA ASP A 142 -17.21 -11.96 -18.30
C ASP A 142 -16.10 -11.53 -19.28
N HIS A 143 -15.56 -10.30 -19.14
CA HIS A 143 -14.55 -9.74 -20.05
C HIS A 143 -13.11 -9.75 -19.51
N VAL A 144 -12.89 -10.17 -18.26
CA VAL A 144 -11.55 -10.14 -17.64
C VAL A 144 -10.53 -11.00 -18.40
N LYS A 145 -10.97 -12.11 -19.00
CA LYS A 145 -10.09 -13.05 -19.72
C LYS A 145 -9.98 -12.77 -21.23
N ASP A 146 -10.66 -11.76 -21.71
CA ASP A 146 -10.58 -11.34 -23.12
C ASP A 146 -9.37 -10.43 -23.33
N PRO A 147 -8.35 -10.87 -24.10
CA PRO A 147 -7.12 -10.10 -24.31
C PRO A 147 -7.30 -8.83 -25.14
N SER A 148 -8.48 -8.60 -25.73
CA SER A 148 -8.78 -7.35 -26.43
C SER A 148 -9.04 -6.18 -25.48
N TYR A 149 -9.39 -6.45 -24.21
CA TYR A 149 -9.51 -5.45 -23.16
C TYR A 149 -8.12 -5.19 -22.54
N SER A 150 -7.65 -3.95 -22.61
CA SER A 150 -6.30 -3.54 -22.14
C SER A 150 -6.26 -3.38 -20.61
N TRP A 151 -6.56 -4.44 -19.86
CA TRP A 151 -6.48 -4.44 -18.42
C TRP A 151 -5.06 -4.14 -17.93
N ALA A 152 -4.93 -3.25 -16.95
CA ALA A 152 -3.65 -3.00 -16.27
C ALA A 152 -3.18 -4.24 -15.50
N THR A 153 -4.10 -4.97 -14.91
CA THR A 153 -3.87 -6.26 -14.27
C THR A 153 -5.16 -7.08 -14.26
N VAL A 154 -5.00 -8.37 -14.34
CA VAL A 154 -6.10 -9.34 -14.16
C VAL A 154 -5.85 -10.23 -12.94
N GLU A 155 -4.83 -9.92 -12.14
CA GLU A 155 -4.47 -10.72 -10.97
C GLU A 155 -5.62 -10.79 -9.98
N GLY A 156 -5.98 -12.03 -9.61
CA GLY A 156 -7.14 -12.32 -8.76
C GLY A 156 -8.47 -12.29 -9.51
N LEU A 157 -8.64 -11.41 -10.50
CA LEU A 157 -9.82 -11.38 -11.36
C LEU A 157 -9.90 -12.63 -12.25
N ASP A 158 -8.77 -13.07 -12.76
CA ASP A 158 -8.61 -14.29 -13.60
C ASP A 158 -8.95 -15.58 -12.87
N LYS A 159 -8.95 -15.55 -11.53
CA LYS A 159 -9.33 -16.69 -10.67
C LYS A 159 -10.84 -16.85 -10.53
N VAL A 160 -11.63 -15.90 -10.97
CA VAL A 160 -13.09 -16.05 -11.01
C VAL A 160 -13.46 -17.07 -12.08
N GLU A 161 -14.17 -18.12 -11.66
CA GLU A 161 -14.65 -19.19 -12.53
C GLU A 161 -15.98 -18.81 -13.17
N LYS A 162 -16.91 -18.29 -12.36
CA LYS A 162 -18.24 -17.86 -12.82
C LYS A 162 -18.88 -16.83 -11.90
N VAL A 163 -19.81 -16.06 -12.46
CA VAL A 163 -20.72 -15.21 -11.73
C VAL A 163 -22.16 -15.64 -12.02
N GLU A 164 -22.94 -15.91 -10.97
CA GLU A 164 -24.33 -16.32 -11.04
C GLU A 164 -25.22 -15.21 -10.51
N ILE A 165 -26.17 -14.77 -11.30
CA ILE A 165 -27.21 -13.81 -10.88
C ILE A 165 -28.24 -14.57 -10.04
N VAL A 166 -28.37 -14.20 -8.77
CA VAL A 166 -29.39 -14.76 -7.85
C VAL A 166 -30.70 -14.00 -7.99
N ASP A 167 -30.60 -12.69 -7.99
CA ASP A 167 -31.69 -11.74 -8.22
C ASP A 167 -31.11 -10.42 -8.75
N LYS A 168 -31.95 -9.40 -8.93
CA LYS A 168 -31.56 -8.11 -9.50
C LYS A 168 -30.43 -7.41 -8.72
N GLN A 169 -30.35 -7.59 -7.41
CA GLN A 169 -29.34 -6.97 -6.56
C GLN A 169 -28.22 -7.91 -6.17
N THR A 170 -28.42 -9.24 -6.25
CA THR A 170 -27.53 -10.24 -5.66
C THR A 170 -26.87 -11.09 -6.73
N ALA A 171 -25.55 -11.15 -6.68
CA ALA A 171 -24.73 -12.09 -7.44
C ALA A 171 -23.92 -13.02 -6.53
N LYS A 172 -23.57 -14.20 -7.02
CA LYS A 172 -22.57 -15.11 -6.43
C LYS A 172 -21.37 -15.19 -7.36
N VAL A 173 -20.22 -14.81 -6.84
CA VAL A 173 -18.93 -14.90 -7.52
C VAL A 173 -18.20 -16.13 -7.02
N THR A 174 -17.97 -17.11 -7.88
CA THR A 174 -17.28 -18.37 -7.55
C THR A 174 -15.87 -18.32 -8.10
N PHE A 175 -14.87 -18.52 -7.25
CA PHE A 175 -13.47 -18.65 -7.63
C PHE A 175 -13.16 -20.12 -7.99
N ASN A 176 -12.14 -20.35 -8.80
CA ASN A 176 -11.74 -21.68 -9.28
C ASN A 176 -11.10 -22.56 -8.17
N SER A 177 -10.71 -21.97 -7.05
CA SER A 177 -10.12 -22.61 -5.87
C SER A 177 -10.43 -21.80 -4.61
N VAL A 178 -9.91 -22.22 -3.46
CA VAL A 178 -9.83 -21.33 -2.30
C VAL A 178 -8.94 -20.14 -2.64
N TYR A 179 -9.46 -18.94 -2.53
CA TYR A 179 -8.75 -17.68 -2.79
C TYR A 179 -8.92 -16.72 -1.62
N PRO A 180 -7.92 -16.65 -0.72
CA PRO A 180 -8.03 -15.87 0.52
C PRO A 180 -8.17 -14.37 0.29
N ASP A 181 -7.53 -13.84 -0.76
CA ASP A 181 -7.51 -12.40 -1.08
C ASP A 181 -8.67 -11.97 -2.01
N TRP A 182 -9.80 -12.70 -1.97
CA TRP A 182 -10.97 -12.52 -2.83
C TRP A 182 -11.54 -11.09 -2.83
N SER A 183 -11.45 -10.37 -1.70
CA SER A 183 -11.97 -9.00 -1.59
C SER A 183 -11.18 -8.00 -2.46
N ASN A 184 -9.92 -8.29 -2.79
CA ASN A 184 -9.15 -7.50 -3.75
C ASN A 184 -9.78 -7.54 -5.16
N ALA A 185 -10.21 -8.72 -5.60
CA ALA A 185 -10.88 -8.89 -6.89
C ALA A 185 -12.26 -8.22 -6.98
N LEU A 186 -12.85 -7.86 -5.85
CA LEU A 186 -14.19 -7.27 -5.77
C LEU A 186 -14.17 -5.80 -5.31
N ALA A 187 -13.00 -5.18 -5.20
CA ALA A 187 -12.86 -3.81 -4.68
C ALA A 187 -13.45 -2.73 -5.61
N GLY A 188 -13.56 -3.01 -6.90
CA GLY A 188 -14.11 -2.08 -7.89
C GLY A 188 -14.99 -2.79 -8.91
N VAL A 189 -16.02 -2.10 -9.40
CA VAL A 189 -16.90 -2.55 -10.48
C VAL A 189 -17.08 -1.39 -11.45
N THR A 190 -17.12 -1.67 -12.74
CA THR A 190 -17.40 -0.71 -13.79
C THR A 190 -18.82 -0.93 -14.34
N PRO A 191 -19.48 0.11 -14.86
CA PRO A 191 -20.80 -0.07 -15.48
C PRO A 191 -20.69 -0.91 -16.75
N ARG A 192 -21.70 -1.73 -17.01
CA ARG A 192 -21.75 -2.58 -18.20
C ARG A 192 -21.69 -1.79 -19.52
N GLU A 193 -22.07 -0.52 -19.50
CA GLU A 193 -21.95 0.36 -20.67
C GLU A 193 -20.48 0.62 -21.04
N LEU A 194 -19.59 0.74 -20.06
CA LEU A 194 -18.15 0.84 -20.31
C LEU A 194 -17.58 -0.49 -20.79
N MET A 195 -18.20 -1.59 -20.41
CA MET A 195 -17.81 -2.97 -20.76
C MET A 195 -18.47 -3.47 -22.06
N ALA A 196 -19.21 -2.63 -22.78
CA ALA A 196 -20.00 -3.04 -23.95
C ALA A 196 -19.16 -3.67 -25.07
N ASP A 197 -17.94 -3.19 -25.26
CA ASP A 197 -16.93 -3.75 -26.16
C ASP A 197 -15.55 -3.25 -25.77
N ALA A 198 -14.50 -3.95 -26.27
CA ALA A 198 -13.12 -3.63 -25.95
C ALA A 198 -12.71 -2.21 -26.38
N LYS A 199 -13.23 -1.71 -27.48
CA LYS A 199 -12.94 -0.35 -27.96
C LYS A 199 -13.50 0.70 -26.98
N THR A 200 -14.73 0.52 -26.54
CA THR A 200 -15.36 1.38 -25.54
C THR A 200 -14.56 1.38 -24.25
N PHE A 201 -14.18 0.21 -23.74
CA PHE A 201 -13.37 0.07 -22.53
C PHE A 201 -11.99 0.74 -22.65
N ASN A 202 -11.28 0.52 -23.76
CA ASN A 202 -9.92 0.99 -23.94
C ASN A 202 -9.83 2.49 -24.27
N GLU A 203 -10.77 3.02 -25.10
CA GLU A 203 -10.57 4.29 -25.81
C GLU A 203 -11.59 5.38 -25.45
N SER A 204 -12.77 5.03 -24.91
CA SER A 204 -13.86 6.01 -24.72
C SER A 204 -13.49 7.14 -23.76
N MET A 205 -12.55 6.88 -22.85
CA MET A 205 -12.04 7.85 -21.89
C MET A 205 -10.53 8.13 -22.05
N ALA A 206 -9.93 7.77 -23.19
CA ALA A 206 -8.51 8.02 -23.47
C ALA A 206 -8.29 9.48 -23.89
N GLY A 207 -7.62 10.24 -23.02
CA GLY A 207 -7.30 11.66 -23.16
C GLY A 207 -7.85 12.52 -22.03
N ALA A 208 -7.10 13.52 -21.62
CA ALA A 208 -7.37 14.33 -20.42
C ALA A 208 -8.73 15.05 -20.44
N THR A 209 -9.26 15.38 -21.62
CA THR A 209 -10.59 16.03 -21.80
C THR A 209 -11.73 15.05 -22.04
N LYS A 210 -11.43 13.75 -22.14
CA LYS A 210 -12.42 12.71 -22.51
C LYS A 210 -13.04 12.00 -21.30
N PHE A 211 -13.19 12.66 -20.16
CA PHE A 211 -13.93 12.06 -19.04
C PHE A 211 -15.40 11.89 -19.38
N ASN A 212 -16.00 10.82 -18.85
CA ASN A 212 -17.42 10.56 -18.99
C ASN A 212 -18.06 10.23 -17.64
N ASN A 213 -18.76 11.20 -17.08
CA ASN A 213 -19.43 11.05 -15.78
C ASN A 213 -20.50 9.96 -15.75
N ASP A 214 -21.03 9.54 -16.91
CA ASP A 214 -22.03 8.45 -16.98
C ASP A 214 -21.49 7.12 -16.44
N TYR A 215 -20.16 6.95 -16.45
CA TYR A 215 -19.49 5.75 -15.98
C TYR A 215 -19.05 5.79 -14.51
N PHE A 216 -19.28 6.92 -13.82
CA PHE A 216 -18.90 7.09 -12.43
C PHE A 216 -20.10 7.10 -11.49
N ALA A 217 -19.86 6.88 -10.20
CA ALA A 217 -20.93 6.71 -9.20
C ALA A 217 -20.56 7.29 -7.83
N GLY A 218 -19.63 8.23 -7.77
CA GLY A 218 -19.12 8.80 -6.52
C GLY A 218 -19.88 10.03 -6.02
N PRO A 219 -19.53 10.54 -4.83
CA PRO A 219 -20.11 11.75 -4.23
C PRO A 219 -19.74 13.04 -4.99
N PHE A 220 -18.69 13.00 -5.80
CA PHE A 220 -18.30 14.07 -6.71
C PHE A 220 -18.39 13.60 -8.16
N LYS A 221 -18.47 14.56 -9.08
CA LYS A 221 -18.36 14.37 -10.54
C LYS A 221 -17.30 15.30 -11.10
N ILE A 222 -16.72 14.95 -12.24
CA ILE A 222 -15.75 15.79 -12.94
C ILE A 222 -16.52 16.93 -13.61
N LYS A 223 -16.23 18.17 -13.22
CA LYS A 223 -16.79 19.36 -13.83
C LYS A 223 -16.06 19.74 -15.11
N SER A 224 -14.74 19.80 -15.03
CA SER A 224 -13.90 20.24 -16.14
C SER A 224 -12.43 19.87 -15.94
N TYR A 225 -11.70 19.82 -17.03
CA TYR A 225 -10.25 19.96 -17.08
C TYR A 225 -9.89 21.20 -17.90
N ASP A 226 -9.24 22.18 -17.25
CA ASP A 226 -8.73 23.39 -17.90
C ASP A 226 -7.29 23.13 -18.33
N GLU A 227 -7.08 22.82 -19.61
CA GLU A 227 -5.75 22.52 -20.17
C GLU A 227 -4.78 23.72 -20.08
N SER A 228 -5.28 24.96 -20.10
CA SER A 228 -4.43 26.15 -20.04
C SER A 228 -3.90 26.42 -18.64
N LYS A 229 -4.68 26.08 -17.61
CA LYS A 229 -4.32 26.21 -16.20
C LYS A 229 -3.81 24.93 -15.60
N GLN A 230 -3.92 23.82 -16.34
CA GLN A 230 -3.57 22.49 -15.87
C GLN A 230 -4.33 22.11 -14.57
N VAL A 231 -5.67 22.35 -14.53
CA VAL A 231 -6.50 22.13 -13.35
C VAL A 231 -7.70 21.26 -13.68
N ILE A 232 -7.84 20.16 -12.97
CA ILE A 232 -9.06 19.33 -12.92
C ILE A 232 -9.96 19.88 -11.82
N THR A 233 -11.23 20.10 -12.11
CA THR A 233 -12.22 20.55 -11.12
C THR A 233 -13.29 19.48 -10.95
N LEU A 234 -13.52 19.09 -9.68
CA LEU A 234 -14.62 18.22 -9.27
C LEU A 234 -15.65 19.07 -8.52
N GLU A 235 -16.93 18.77 -8.71
CA GLU A 235 -18.05 19.38 -7.99
C GLU A 235 -18.94 18.29 -7.38
N ARG A 236 -19.79 18.64 -6.43
CA ARG A 236 -20.76 17.71 -5.84
C ARG A 236 -21.58 17.02 -6.93
N ASN A 237 -21.77 15.72 -6.79
CA ASN A 237 -22.63 14.95 -7.68
C ASN A 237 -24.07 15.01 -7.17
N ASP A 238 -24.95 15.67 -7.91
CA ASP A 238 -26.38 15.81 -7.60
C ASP A 238 -27.17 14.50 -7.69
N LYS A 239 -26.59 13.47 -8.32
CA LYS A 239 -27.15 12.11 -8.38
C LYS A 239 -26.63 11.18 -7.27
N TRP A 240 -25.72 11.66 -6.41
CA TRP A 240 -25.21 10.88 -5.29
C TRP A 240 -26.32 10.60 -4.26
N TRP A 241 -26.50 9.34 -3.90
CA TRP A 241 -27.57 8.86 -3.00
C TRP A 241 -27.19 8.78 -1.53
N GLY A 242 -25.90 8.93 -1.22
CA GLY A 242 -25.36 8.91 0.14
C GLY A 242 -25.43 10.28 0.82
N ALA A 243 -24.61 10.45 1.85
CA ALA A 243 -24.51 11.72 2.56
C ALA A 243 -23.97 12.84 1.64
N THR A 244 -24.58 14.01 1.68
CA THR A 244 -24.13 15.17 0.90
C THR A 244 -22.70 15.55 1.28
N PRO A 245 -21.77 15.66 0.31
CA PRO A 245 -20.41 16.08 0.58
C PRO A 245 -20.34 17.43 1.28
N LYS A 246 -19.45 17.59 2.26
CA LYS A 246 -19.24 18.87 2.94
C LYS A 246 -18.48 19.86 2.07
N LEU A 247 -17.47 19.43 1.35
CA LEU A 247 -16.78 20.28 0.36
C LEU A 247 -17.71 20.56 -0.82
N GLU A 248 -17.66 21.77 -1.35
CA GLU A 248 -18.34 22.15 -2.60
C GLU A 248 -17.54 21.73 -3.82
N THR A 249 -16.21 21.89 -3.74
CA THR A 249 -15.30 21.70 -4.87
C THR A 249 -14.03 21.00 -4.41
N VAL A 250 -13.51 20.15 -5.27
CA VAL A 250 -12.14 19.61 -5.17
C VAL A 250 -11.40 19.98 -6.45
N THR A 251 -10.18 20.53 -6.33
CA THR A 251 -9.34 20.82 -7.50
C THR A 251 -8.03 20.04 -7.44
N LEU A 252 -7.58 19.57 -8.60
CA LEU A 252 -6.29 18.91 -8.72
C LEU A 252 -5.46 19.70 -9.73
N HIS A 253 -4.33 20.22 -9.27
CA HIS A 253 -3.40 21.05 -10.04
C HIS A 253 -2.26 20.18 -10.54
N VAL A 254 -2.05 20.12 -11.83
CA VAL A 254 -0.91 19.40 -12.42
C VAL A 254 0.34 20.22 -12.22
N LEU A 255 1.27 19.71 -11.43
CA LEU A 255 2.49 20.38 -10.99
C LEU A 255 3.66 19.39 -11.02
N ASP A 256 4.85 19.85 -11.36
CA ASP A 256 6.05 19.04 -11.18
C ASP A 256 6.24 18.68 -9.69
N ASP A 257 6.67 17.47 -9.40
CA ASP A 257 6.91 17.00 -8.02
C ASP A 257 7.83 17.94 -7.23
N SER A 258 8.82 18.53 -7.88
CA SER A 258 9.73 19.50 -7.27
C SER A 258 9.06 20.82 -6.88
N ALA A 259 7.90 21.15 -7.46
CA ALA A 259 7.14 22.37 -7.17
C ALA A 259 6.11 22.19 -6.05
N LEU A 260 5.74 20.96 -5.71
CA LEU A 260 4.65 20.66 -4.76
C LEU A 260 4.90 21.29 -3.38
N GLY A 261 6.12 21.21 -2.84
CA GLY A 261 6.46 21.80 -1.54
C GLY A 261 6.26 23.32 -1.52
N GLN A 262 6.72 24.01 -2.57
CA GLN A 262 6.58 25.46 -2.70
C GLN A 262 5.12 25.86 -2.95
N ALA A 263 4.37 25.12 -3.77
CA ALA A 263 2.95 25.36 -4.01
C ALA A 263 2.13 25.22 -2.72
N PHE A 264 2.48 24.26 -1.85
CA PHE A 264 1.87 24.14 -0.54
C PHE A 264 2.22 25.32 0.38
N ALA A 265 3.51 25.71 0.44
CA ALA A 265 3.97 26.86 1.23
C ALA A 265 3.28 28.16 0.80
N ASN A 266 3.06 28.35 -0.51
CA ASN A 266 2.36 29.49 -1.10
C ASN A 266 0.83 29.42 -0.98
N LYS A 267 0.26 28.35 -0.42
CA LYS A 267 -1.19 28.11 -0.34
C LYS A 267 -1.88 27.94 -1.70
N GLU A 268 -1.16 27.50 -2.72
CA GLU A 268 -1.70 27.16 -4.04
C GLU A 268 -2.41 25.80 -4.01
N ILE A 269 -1.88 24.88 -3.17
CA ILE A 269 -2.51 23.59 -2.82
C ILE A 269 -2.70 23.50 -1.30
N ASP A 270 -3.63 22.63 -0.88
CA ASP A 270 -4.00 22.40 0.53
C ASP A 270 -3.45 21.08 1.06
N VAL A 271 -3.10 20.15 0.18
CA VAL A 271 -2.62 18.82 0.54
C VAL A 271 -1.24 18.60 -0.05
N LEU A 272 -0.31 18.21 0.80
CA LEU A 272 1.02 17.73 0.41
C LEU A 272 1.23 16.37 1.07
N ASP A 273 1.04 15.29 0.31
CA ASP A 273 1.14 13.93 0.82
C ASP A 273 2.52 13.32 0.55
N TYR A 274 2.88 12.27 1.29
CA TYR A 274 4.13 11.53 1.17
C TYR A 274 5.40 12.39 1.25
N ILE A 275 5.52 13.19 2.30
CA ILE A 275 6.70 14.01 2.56
C ILE A 275 7.87 13.11 2.98
N PHE A 276 8.90 13.00 2.12
CA PHE A 276 10.06 12.14 2.35
C PHE A 276 11.40 12.89 2.40
N SER A 277 11.41 14.19 2.14
CA SER A 277 12.64 14.99 2.16
C SER A 277 12.61 16.09 3.19
N ALA A 278 13.79 16.48 3.68
CA ALA A 278 13.98 17.55 4.64
C ALA A 278 13.43 18.89 4.14
N ASP A 279 13.76 19.22 2.89
CA ASP A 279 13.41 20.52 2.30
C ASP A 279 11.89 20.67 2.18
N VAL A 280 11.23 19.61 1.67
CA VAL A 280 9.77 19.58 1.55
C VAL A 280 9.10 19.63 2.93
N TYR A 281 9.66 18.93 3.94
CA TYR A 281 9.16 18.98 5.30
C TYR A 281 9.30 20.38 5.91
N GLN A 282 10.42 21.07 5.70
CA GLN A 282 10.63 22.44 6.17
C GLN A 282 9.65 23.40 5.50
N GLN A 283 9.43 23.31 4.19
CA GLN A 283 8.45 24.11 3.46
C GLN A 283 7.03 23.89 4.01
N ALA A 284 6.63 22.64 4.23
CA ALA A 284 5.33 22.28 4.78
C ALA A 284 5.15 22.81 6.21
N SER A 285 6.17 22.67 7.07
CA SER A 285 6.16 23.09 8.46
C SER A 285 6.21 24.61 8.64
N GLY A 286 6.62 25.35 7.60
CA GLY A 286 6.65 26.82 7.58
C GLY A 286 5.27 27.48 7.47
N ARG A 287 4.21 26.71 7.22
CA ARG A 287 2.83 27.26 7.16
C ARG A 287 2.18 27.26 8.54
N ASP A 288 1.91 28.44 9.10
CA ASP A 288 1.29 28.62 10.42
C ASP A 288 -0.14 28.06 10.50
N ASP A 289 -0.88 28.05 9.38
CA ASP A 289 -2.27 27.56 9.28
C ASP A 289 -2.37 26.06 8.93
N ALA A 290 -1.22 25.40 8.77
CA ALA A 290 -1.15 23.98 8.44
C ALA A 290 -0.48 23.14 9.54
N GLU A 291 -0.62 21.83 9.44
CA GLU A 291 0.03 20.85 10.29
C GLU A 291 0.47 19.64 9.47
N VAL A 292 1.51 18.94 9.90
CA VAL A 292 1.93 17.66 9.34
C VAL A 292 1.33 16.54 10.17
N ARG A 293 0.46 15.76 9.56
CA ARG A 293 -0.16 14.55 10.12
C ARG A 293 0.69 13.35 9.79
N GLN A 294 0.73 12.39 10.70
CA GLN A 294 1.58 11.23 10.59
C GLN A 294 0.79 9.95 10.84
N ASN A 295 1.06 8.92 10.03
CA ASN A 295 0.54 7.57 10.22
C ASN A 295 1.54 6.53 9.72
N THR A 296 1.25 5.26 9.97
CA THR A 296 1.91 4.12 9.34
C THR A 296 1.86 4.27 7.82
N GLY A 297 3.01 4.33 7.17
CA GLY A 297 3.08 4.38 5.70
C GLY A 297 3.12 2.98 5.10
N LEU A 298 2.88 2.89 3.81
CA LEU A 298 2.87 1.61 3.08
C LEU A 298 4.26 1.26 2.52
N GLN A 299 5.10 2.26 2.33
CA GLN A 299 6.42 2.11 1.75
C GLN A 299 7.45 1.65 2.78
N TRP A 300 8.40 0.81 2.34
CA TRP A 300 9.51 0.34 3.15
C TRP A 300 10.80 0.25 2.36
N ARG A 301 11.92 0.52 3.03
CA ARG A 301 13.27 0.43 2.47
C ARG A 301 13.89 -0.91 2.78
N HIS A 302 14.61 -1.46 1.81
CA HIS A 302 15.35 -2.71 1.99
C HIS A 302 16.59 -2.76 1.10
N ILE A 303 17.57 -3.56 1.54
CA ILE A 303 18.73 -3.94 0.74
C ILE A 303 18.43 -5.29 0.11
N MET A 304 18.56 -5.38 -1.21
CA MET A 304 18.35 -6.59 -1.99
C MET A 304 19.68 -7.21 -2.40
N PHE A 305 19.71 -8.53 -2.43
CA PHE A 305 20.86 -9.33 -2.84
C PHE A 305 20.57 -10.04 -4.16
N ASN A 306 21.56 -10.14 -5.04
CA ASN A 306 21.56 -11.16 -6.07
C ASN A 306 22.44 -12.32 -5.57
N ALA A 307 21.81 -13.40 -5.17
CA ALA A 307 22.44 -14.58 -4.58
C ALA A 307 22.65 -15.72 -5.59
N SER A 308 22.42 -15.47 -6.89
CA SER A 308 22.53 -16.50 -7.94
C SER A 308 23.98 -16.88 -8.27
N SER A 309 24.96 -16.03 -7.93
CA SER A 309 26.38 -16.26 -8.26
C SER A 309 27.33 -15.43 -7.38
N GLY A 310 28.64 -15.69 -7.54
CA GLY A 310 29.68 -14.97 -6.83
C GLY A 310 29.67 -15.20 -5.31
N PRO A 311 30.32 -14.35 -4.52
CA PRO A 311 30.38 -14.50 -3.07
C PRO A 311 29.03 -14.54 -2.37
N LEU A 312 28.00 -13.90 -2.94
CA LEU A 312 26.64 -13.88 -2.39
C LEU A 312 25.88 -15.19 -2.58
N ALA A 313 26.36 -16.13 -3.37
CA ALA A 313 25.83 -17.50 -3.41
C ALA A 313 26.07 -18.23 -2.07
N ASP A 314 27.13 -17.88 -1.35
CA ASP A 314 27.41 -18.40 -0.01
C ASP A 314 26.45 -17.77 1.02
N LYS A 315 25.62 -18.62 1.65
CA LYS A 315 24.65 -18.21 2.67
C LYS A 315 25.34 -17.51 3.86
N ALA A 316 26.52 -17.97 4.26
CA ALA A 316 27.26 -17.41 5.39
C ALA A 316 27.69 -15.96 5.10
N VAL A 317 28.07 -15.64 3.86
CA VAL A 317 28.38 -14.27 3.44
C VAL A 317 27.16 -13.38 3.55
N ARG A 318 26.00 -13.83 3.07
CA ARG A 318 24.77 -13.06 3.19
C ARG A 318 24.37 -12.82 4.65
N GLN A 319 24.47 -13.86 5.49
CA GLN A 319 24.20 -13.76 6.93
C GLN A 319 25.19 -12.82 7.64
N ALA A 320 26.45 -12.85 7.26
CA ALA A 320 27.46 -11.92 7.78
C ALA A 320 27.14 -10.47 7.41
N ILE A 321 26.67 -10.21 6.20
CA ILE A 321 26.24 -8.87 5.78
C ILE A 321 25.05 -8.39 6.63
N VAL A 322 24.05 -9.24 6.92
CA VAL A 322 22.94 -8.88 7.82
C VAL A 322 23.45 -8.49 9.21
N ARG A 323 24.39 -9.28 9.75
CA ARG A 323 24.98 -9.02 11.08
C ARG A 323 25.86 -7.77 11.11
N ALA A 324 26.54 -7.47 10.01
CA ALA A 324 27.35 -6.25 9.88
C ALA A 324 26.50 -4.99 9.65
N CYS A 325 25.28 -5.14 9.12
CA CYS A 325 24.40 -4.03 8.79
C CYS A 325 23.70 -3.47 10.05
N ASP A 326 24.09 -2.26 10.46
CA ASP A 326 23.37 -1.48 11.47
C ASP A 326 22.18 -0.76 10.83
N ARG A 327 21.03 -1.44 10.84
CA ARG A 327 19.78 -0.93 10.27
C ARG A 327 19.26 0.31 11.00
N GLU A 328 19.51 0.40 12.33
CA GLU A 328 19.11 1.55 13.14
C GLU A 328 19.90 2.80 12.75
N ALA A 329 21.21 2.68 12.57
CA ALA A 329 22.05 3.77 12.11
C ALA A 329 21.68 4.26 10.70
N ILE A 330 21.32 3.34 9.77
CA ILE A 330 20.85 3.69 8.44
C ILE A 330 19.52 4.43 8.53
N ALA A 331 18.54 3.89 9.24
CA ALA A 331 17.24 4.52 9.41
C ALA A 331 17.35 5.91 10.08
N ALA A 332 18.19 6.02 11.12
CA ALA A 332 18.42 7.30 11.81
C ALA A 332 19.04 8.35 10.88
N SER A 333 19.94 7.95 9.99
CA SER A 333 20.53 8.86 9.00
C SER A 333 19.54 9.30 7.93
N ASP A 334 18.76 8.36 7.37
CA ASP A 334 17.78 8.65 6.32
C ASP A 334 16.61 9.51 6.79
N LEU A 335 16.23 9.36 8.07
CA LEU A 335 15.05 10.01 8.66
C LEU A 335 15.40 11.19 9.58
N ALA A 336 16.68 11.58 9.67
CA ALA A 336 17.21 12.52 10.67
C ALA A 336 16.48 13.85 10.79
N VAL A 337 15.89 14.34 9.70
CA VAL A 337 15.22 15.65 9.63
C VAL A 337 13.69 15.57 9.64
N LEU A 338 13.16 14.36 9.62
CA LEU A 338 11.71 14.12 9.67
C LEU A 338 11.24 13.94 11.13
N PRO A 339 10.00 14.27 11.46
CA PRO A 339 9.48 14.19 12.83
C PRO A 339 9.12 12.74 13.21
N VAL A 340 10.03 11.80 12.96
CA VAL A 340 9.81 10.37 13.18
C VAL A 340 10.91 9.77 14.06
N ASP A 341 10.52 8.83 14.91
CA ASP A 341 11.47 8.04 15.70
C ASP A 341 11.99 6.88 14.84
N ALA A 342 13.20 7.01 14.32
CA ALA A 342 13.80 6.04 13.40
C ALA A 342 13.79 4.61 13.97
N LYS A 343 14.02 4.44 15.29
CA LYS A 343 14.02 3.13 15.93
C LYS A 343 12.64 2.44 15.86
N LYS A 344 11.56 3.20 15.97
CA LYS A 344 10.20 2.69 15.87
C LYS A 344 9.78 2.35 14.43
N THR A 345 10.55 2.80 13.44
CA THR A 345 10.28 2.50 12.04
C THR A 345 10.95 1.23 11.54
N LEU A 346 11.89 0.66 12.32
CA LEU A 346 12.58 -0.57 11.93
C LEU A 346 11.57 -1.68 11.60
N LEU A 347 11.74 -2.31 10.44
CA LEU A 347 10.81 -3.31 9.96
C LEU A 347 11.38 -4.72 10.16
N GLY A 348 10.69 -5.54 10.95
CA GLY A 348 11.08 -6.92 11.25
C GLY A 348 10.32 -7.98 10.48
N ASN A 349 9.37 -7.58 9.61
CA ASN A 349 8.51 -8.49 8.85
C ASN A 349 8.36 -8.04 7.40
N ARG A 350 8.52 -8.95 6.44
CA ARG A 350 8.43 -8.64 4.99
C ARG A 350 7.00 -8.54 4.50
N PHE A 351 6.05 -9.14 5.19
CA PHE A 351 4.66 -9.22 4.77
C PHE A 351 3.80 -8.19 5.47
N PHE A 352 3.69 -8.28 6.79
CA PHE A 352 2.80 -7.45 7.58
C PHE A 352 3.43 -6.11 7.97
N LEU A 353 2.58 -5.10 8.07
CA LEU A 353 2.88 -3.84 8.77
C LEU A 353 2.60 -4.00 10.26
N PRO A 354 3.25 -3.23 11.15
CA PRO A 354 3.04 -3.32 12.60
C PRO A 354 1.59 -3.13 13.06
N VAL A 355 0.75 -2.49 12.23
CA VAL A 355 -0.68 -2.27 12.51
C VAL A 355 -1.58 -3.40 12.03
N GLN A 356 -1.07 -4.33 11.22
CA GLN A 356 -1.87 -5.43 10.67
C GLN A 356 -1.89 -6.63 11.60
N GLU A 357 -3.03 -7.30 11.67
CA GLU A 357 -3.15 -8.60 12.34
C GLU A 357 -2.17 -9.60 11.71
N GLY A 358 -1.46 -10.32 12.53
CA GLY A 358 -0.42 -11.26 12.08
C GLY A 358 0.99 -10.68 12.09
N TYR A 359 1.20 -9.38 12.36
CA TYR A 359 2.56 -8.85 12.49
C TYR A 359 3.32 -9.52 13.64
N GLN A 360 4.51 -9.97 13.32
CA GLN A 360 5.51 -10.47 14.26
C GLN A 360 6.88 -9.93 13.82
N ASP A 361 7.66 -9.39 14.74
CA ASP A 361 9.05 -9.04 14.45
C ASP A 361 9.91 -10.31 14.43
N ASN A 362 10.27 -10.76 13.23
CA ASN A 362 11.10 -11.93 13.00
C ASN A 362 12.60 -11.58 12.86
N SER A 363 12.95 -10.30 13.01
CA SER A 363 14.33 -9.82 12.88
C SER A 363 15.16 -9.88 14.17
N THR A 364 14.53 -10.19 15.30
CA THR A 364 15.18 -10.11 16.62
C THR A 364 16.45 -10.95 16.75
N SER A 365 16.52 -12.09 16.04
CA SER A 365 17.72 -12.93 16.00
C SER A 365 18.79 -12.42 15.03
N TRP A 366 18.54 -11.34 14.28
CA TRP A 366 19.35 -10.82 13.19
C TRP A 366 19.85 -9.39 13.45
N GLY A 367 19.97 -9.00 14.72
CA GLY A 367 20.50 -7.68 15.12
C GLY A 367 21.95 -7.47 14.69
N HIS A 368 22.36 -6.21 14.63
CA HIS A 368 23.74 -5.82 14.35
C HIS A 368 24.72 -6.43 15.35
N ASP A 369 25.73 -7.15 14.86
CA ASP A 369 26.75 -7.83 15.64
C ASP A 369 28.00 -8.11 14.76
N VAL A 370 28.98 -7.23 14.85
CA VAL A 370 30.23 -7.29 14.07
C VAL A 370 31.00 -8.56 14.34
N GLU A 371 31.05 -9.02 15.59
CA GLU A 371 31.82 -10.23 15.95
C GLU A 371 31.11 -11.51 15.46
N ALA A 372 29.76 -11.54 15.49
CA ALA A 372 29.04 -12.63 14.88
C ALA A 372 29.22 -12.66 13.36
N ALA A 373 29.25 -11.49 12.69
CA ALA A 373 29.54 -11.39 11.26
C ALA A 373 30.94 -11.96 10.91
N LYS A 374 31.97 -11.58 11.66
CA LYS A 374 33.34 -12.11 11.48
C LYS A 374 33.37 -13.62 11.65
N LYS A 375 32.74 -14.16 12.70
CA LYS A 375 32.66 -15.60 12.97
C LYS A 375 31.99 -16.38 11.83
N LEU A 376 30.94 -15.84 11.26
CA LEU A 376 30.26 -16.46 10.10
C LEU A 376 31.20 -16.53 8.90
N LEU A 377 31.96 -15.47 8.61
CA LEU A 377 32.93 -15.43 7.52
C LEU A 377 34.11 -16.39 7.78
N ASP A 378 34.67 -16.39 8.99
CA ASP A 378 35.75 -17.31 9.39
C ASP A 378 35.32 -18.77 9.25
N GLY A 379 34.10 -19.11 9.75
CA GLY A 379 33.55 -20.46 9.66
C GLY A 379 33.28 -20.91 8.22
N ALA A 380 33.05 -19.98 7.30
CA ALA A 380 32.86 -20.23 5.88
C ALA A 380 34.20 -20.25 5.09
N GLY A 381 35.34 -20.03 5.75
CA GLY A 381 36.66 -20.06 5.12
C GLY A 381 37.07 -18.73 4.46
N TRP A 382 36.37 -17.62 4.74
CA TRP A 382 36.75 -16.28 4.31
C TRP A 382 37.77 -15.68 5.30
N VAL A 383 39.05 -15.77 5.00
CA VAL A 383 40.17 -15.37 5.91
C VAL A 383 40.60 -13.94 5.62
N ALA A 384 40.82 -13.14 6.66
CA ALA A 384 41.31 -11.78 6.53
C ALA A 384 42.68 -11.70 5.84
N GLY A 385 42.78 -10.91 4.77
CA GLY A 385 44.03 -10.62 4.08
C GLY A 385 44.86 -9.54 4.77
N SER A 386 46.11 -9.35 4.33
CA SER A 386 46.98 -8.29 4.83
C SER A 386 46.51 -6.87 4.52
N ASP A 387 45.64 -6.72 3.53
CA ASP A 387 45.00 -5.47 3.14
C ASP A 387 43.65 -5.24 3.85
N GLY A 388 43.29 -6.10 4.81
CA GLY A 388 42.05 -6.05 5.55
C GLY A 388 40.86 -6.65 4.82
N VAL A 389 40.97 -6.99 3.53
CA VAL A 389 39.89 -7.62 2.76
C VAL A 389 39.99 -9.14 2.92
N ARG A 390 38.84 -9.78 3.19
CA ARG A 390 38.77 -11.24 3.29
C ARG A 390 38.88 -11.91 1.93
N ALA A 391 39.46 -13.11 1.93
CA ALA A 391 39.59 -13.93 0.73
C ALA A 391 39.31 -15.41 1.04
N LYS A 392 38.81 -16.15 0.05
CA LYS A 392 38.57 -17.58 0.05
C LYS A 392 39.01 -18.16 -1.29
N ASP A 393 39.84 -19.18 -1.28
CA ASP A 393 40.35 -19.86 -2.49
C ASP A 393 40.93 -18.87 -3.53
N GLY A 394 41.67 -17.86 -3.07
CA GLY A 394 42.28 -16.82 -3.92
C GLY A 394 41.31 -15.71 -4.38
N THR A 395 40.03 -15.85 -4.10
CA THR A 395 39.00 -14.83 -4.47
C THR A 395 38.77 -13.86 -3.32
N LYS A 396 38.96 -12.57 -3.55
CA LYS A 396 38.67 -11.51 -2.56
C LYS A 396 37.18 -11.32 -2.39
N LEU A 397 36.76 -10.99 -1.15
CA LEU A 397 35.37 -10.64 -0.84
C LEU A 397 35.11 -9.18 -1.18
N GLU A 398 34.95 -8.94 -2.47
CA GLU A 398 34.66 -7.64 -3.06
C GLU A 398 33.26 -7.67 -3.70
N LEU A 399 32.44 -6.69 -3.35
CA LEU A 399 31.05 -6.58 -3.81
C LEU A 399 30.80 -5.20 -4.42
N VAL A 400 29.79 -5.11 -5.27
CA VAL A 400 29.34 -3.85 -5.86
C VAL A 400 27.89 -3.60 -5.46
N MET A 401 27.61 -2.44 -4.90
CA MET A 401 26.24 -1.96 -4.71
C MET A 401 25.84 -1.05 -5.86
N THR A 402 24.83 -1.45 -6.62
CA THR A 402 24.29 -0.67 -7.73
C THR A 402 23.17 0.22 -7.22
N ILE A 403 23.27 1.54 -7.45
CA ILE A 403 22.27 2.52 -7.03
C ILE A 403 21.87 3.41 -8.22
N PRO A 404 20.64 3.94 -8.26
CA PRO A 404 20.22 4.87 -9.28
C PRO A 404 20.85 6.26 -9.05
N SER A 405 21.07 7.01 -10.14
CA SER A 405 21.43 8.42 -10.07
C SER A 405 20.30 9.25 -9.45
N ASN A 406 20.64 10.40 -8.90
CA ASN A 406 19.70 11.32 -8.26
C ASN A 406 18.85 10.71 -7.12
N ALA A 407 19.41 9.72 -6.42
CA ALA A 407 18.77 9.02 -5.30
C ALA A 407 19.58 9.21 -3.99
N PRO A 408 19.44 10.34 -3.30
CA PRO A 408 20.25 10.65 -2.11
C PRO A 408 20.09 9.63 -0.99
N VAL A 409 18.90 9.06 -0.78
CA VAL A 409 18.68 8.01 0.22
C VAL A 409 19.49 6.76 -0.12
N ALA A 410 19.46 6.29 -1.38
CA ALA A 410 20.23 5.12 -1.80
C ALA A 410 21.75 5.37 -1.70
N THR A 411 22.20 6.60 -1.97
CA THR A 411 23.60 7.00 -1.81
C THR A 411 24.03 6.97 -0.34
N ASN A 412 23.20 7.48 0.57
CA ASN A 412 23.46 7.46 2.00
C ASN A 412 23.51 6.03 2.53
N GLU A 413 22.54 5.19 2.17
CA GLU A 413 22.50 3.76 2.54
C GLU A 413 23.76 3.03 2.05
N ALA A 414 24.19 3.26 0.81
CA ALA A 414 25.38 2.65 0.23
C ALA A 414 26.67 3.05 0.96
N ASN A 415 26.81 4.34 1.30
CA ASN A 415 27.98 4.85 2.02
C ASN A 415 28.06 4.29 3.45
N LEU A 416 26.94 4.22 4.17
CA LEU A 416 26.89 3.64 5.50
C LEU A 416 27.20 2.13 5.46
N LEU A 417 26.58 1.42 4.53
CA LEU A 417 26.82 -0.02 4.37
C LEU A 417 28.27 -0.31 3.97
N GLN A 418 28.89 0.51 3.10
CA GLN A 418 30.30 0.39 2.73
C GLN A 418 31.21 0.45 3.95
N LYS A 419 30.97 1.41 4.85
CA LYS A 419 31.73 1.55 6.10
C LYS A 419 31.52 0.32 6.99
N GLN A 420 30.28 -0.07 7.23
CA GLN A 420 29.92 -1.20 8.10
C GLN A 420 30.49 -2.54 7.60
N LEU A 421 30.44 -2.80 6.30
CA LEU A 421 31.00 -3.99 5.69
C LEU A 421 32.54 -4.00 5.74
N GLY A 422 33.18 -2.83 5.63
CA GLY A 422 34.62 -2.69 5.80
C GLY A 422 35.13 -3.17 7.17
N GLU A 423 34.33 -2.98 8.23
CA GLU A 423 34.70 -3.40 9.61
C GLU A 423 34.76 -4.93 9.76
N VAL A 424 34.12 -5.67 8.86
CA VAL A 424 34.16 -7.14 8.86
C VAL A 424 35.00 -7.73 7.73
N GLY A 425 35.72 -6.87 6.98
CA GLY A 425 36.62 -7.28 5.91
C GLY A 425 35.96 -7.56 4.58
N ILE A 426 34.77 -7.01 4.34
CA ILE A 426 34.10 -7.03 3.04
C ILE A 426 34.31 -5.68 2.36
N LYS A 427 34.90 -5.67 1.17
CA LYS A 427 35.08 -4.46 0.39
C LYS A 427 33.84 -4.22 -0.46
N LEU A 428 33.09 -3.14 -0.18
CA LEU A 428 31.96 -2.70 -0.98
C LEU A 428 32.37 -1.50 -1.83
N SER A 429 32.13 -1.55 -3.12
CA SER A 429 32.18 -0.40 -4.03
C SER A 429 30.76 -0.02 -4.47
N VAL A 430 30.58 1.25 -4.85
CA VAL A 430 29.29 1.78 -5.29
C VAL A 430 29.34 2.06 -6.78
N SER A 431 28.34 1.58 -7.53
CA SER A 431 28.14 1.84 -8.94
C SER A 431 26.84 2.61 -9.13
N THR A 432 26.93 3.83 -9.63
CA THR A 432 25.75 4.67 -9.94
C THR A 432 25.35 4.49 -11.40
N VAL A 433 24.08 4.24 -11.64
CA VAL A 433 23.51 4.02 -12.97
C VAL A 433 22.38 5.01 -13.26
N GLU A 434 22.07 5.24 -14.53
CA GLU A 434 20.96 6.12 -14.92
C GLU A 434 19.64 5.59 -14.36
N ILE A 435 18.82 6.48 -13.79
CA ILE A 435 17.59 6.11 -13.11
C ILE A 435 16.61 5.36 -14.05
N ASP A 436 16.50 5.79 -15.30
CA ASP A 436 15.61 5.17 -16.29
C ASP A 436 16.04 3.74 -16.67
N LYS A 437 17.32 3.41 -16.50
CA LYS A 437 17.88 2.08 -16.76
C LYS A 437 17.89 1.18 -15.51
N TYR A 438 17.73 1.77 -14.33
CA TYR A 438 17.91 1.06 -13.07
C TYR A 438 17.05 -0.20 -12.96
N PHE A 439 15.72 -0.09 -13.08
CA PHE A 439 14.86 -1.27 -13.07
C PHE A 439 14.97 -2.12 -14.34
N PRO A 440 14.83 -1.58 -15.57
CA PRO A 440 14.82 -2.40 -16.78
C PRO A 440 16.11 -3.18 -17.04
N GLU A 441 17.27 -2.54 -16.78
CA GLU A 441 18.55 -3.14 -17.14
C GLU A 441 19.29 -3.81 -15.98
N TYR A 442 19.03 -3.39 -14.73
CA TYR A 442 19.76 -3.91 -13.59
C TYR A 442 18.89 -4.79 -12.71
N ILE A 443 17.76 -4.30 -12.20
CA ILE A 443 16.95 -5.05 -11.23
C ILE A 443 16.25 -6.22 -11.89
N ASN A 444 15.50 -5.99 -12.96
CA ASN A 444 14.74 -7.03 -13.65
C ASN A 444 15.63 -8.10 -14.29
N LYS A 445 16.83 -7.70 -14.75
CA LYS A 445 17.83 -8.62 -15.31
C LYS A 445 18.76 -9.23 -14.25
N LYS A 446 18.61 -8.87 -12.97
CA LYS A 446 19.48 -9.30 -11.86
C LYS A 446 20.97 -8.97 -12.10
N ASN A 447 21.24 -7.85 -12.77
CA ASN A 447 22.59 -7.39 -13.08
C ASN A 447 23.15 -6.49 -11.97
N TYR A 448 23.24 -7.01 -10.76
CA TYR A 448 23.77 -6.34 -9.56
C TYR A 448 24.22 -7.41 -8.55
N ALA A 449 25.09 -7.04 -7.60
CA ALA A 449 25.35 -7.86 -6.42
C ALA A 449 24.48 -7.42 -5.24
N LEU A 450 24.55 -6.14 -4.87
CA LEU A 450 23.65 -5.51 -3.90
C LEU A 450 22.97 -4.29 -4.53
N THR A 451 21.80 -3.98 -4.00
CA THR A 451 21.07 -2.75 -4.35
C THR A 451 20.10 -2.38 -3.23
N ALA A 452 19.56 -1.15 -3.24
CA ALA A 452 18.55 -0.73 -2.28
C ALA A 452 17.47 0.08 -2.99
N PHE A 453 16.21 -0.27 -2.72
CA PHE A 453 15.05 0.46 -3.26
C PHE A 453 13.86 0.40 -2.30
N THR A 454 12.80 1.11 -2.65
CA THR A 454 11.53 1.14 -1.93
C THR A 454 10.58 0.10 -2.51
N SER A 455 9.97 -0.70 -1.65
CA SER A 455 8.80 -1.52 -1.98
C SER A 455 7.57 -0.99 -1.26
N GLU A 456 6.39 -1.34 -1.75
CA GLU A 456 5.13 -0.93 -1.18
C GLU A 456 4.34 -2.14 -0.67
N LYS A 457 3.71 -1.98 0.49
CA LYS A 457 2.76 -2.94 1.07
C LYS A 457 1.34 -2.48 0.78
N THR A 458 0.41 -3.41 0.88
CA THR A 458 -1.01 -3.17 0.62
C THR A 458 -1.85 -3.64 1.79
N GLN A 459 -3.14 -3.44 1.69
CA GLN A 459 -4.14 -4.00 2.60
C GLN A 459 -4.15 -5.54 2.57
N TYR A 460 -3.60 -6.14 1.51
CA TYR A 460 -3.51 -7.59 1.29
C TYR A 460 -2.06 -8.06 1.43
N PRO A 461 -1.54 -8.23 2.66
CA PRO A 461 -0.11 -8.44 2.91
C PRO A 461 0.43 -9.73 2.31
N LEU A 462 -0.43 -10.70 2.02
CA LEU A 462 -0.04 -12.03 1.54
C LEU A 462 -0.40 -12.29 0.06
N ALA A 463 -1.04 -11.33 -0.63
CA ALA A 463 -1.46 -11.52 -2.03
C ALA A 463 -0.27 -11.76 -2.97
N ASN A 464 0.84 -11.05 -2.77
CA ASN A 464 1.99 -11.04 -3.68
C ASN A 464 3.17 -11.92 -3.20
N VAL A 465 2.96 -12.81 -2.21
CA VAL A 465 4.03 -13.64 -1.65
C VAL A 465 4.68 -14.51 -2.72
N GLY A 466 3.88 -15.15 -3.58
CA GLY A 466 4.38 -15.97 -4.69
C GLY A 466 5.14 -15.15 -5.73
N GLN A 467 4.68 -13.94 -6.04
CA GLN A 467 5.32 -13.06 -6.99
C GLN A 467 6.76 -12.71 -6.58
N TYR A 468 7.00 -12.43 -5.29
CA TYR A 468 8.32 -11.96 -4.85
C TYR A 468 9.26 -13.08 -4.40
N TYR A 469 8.75 -14.23 -3.96
CA TYR A 469 9.57 -15.22 -3.27
C TYR A 469 9.56 -16.62 -3.92
N ALA A 470 8.59 -16.95 -4.78
CA ALA A 470 8.62 -18.25 -5.47
C ALA A 470 9.84 -18.35 -6.39
N SER A 471 10.49 -19.52 -6.43
CA SER A 471 11.68 -19.76 -7.24
C SER A 471 11.43 -19.61 -8.73
N THR A 472 10.19 -19.81 -9.18
CA THR A 472 9.78 -19.70 -10.60
C THR A 472 9.41 -18.26 -11.00
N SER A 473 9.34 -17.32 -10.04
CA SER A 473 8.92 -15.95 -10.32
C SER A 473 10.04 -15.12 -10.93
N GLN A 474 9.71 -14.33 -11.95
CA GLN A 474 10.63 -13.35 -12.54
C GLN A 474 10.96 -12.22 -11.55
N SER A 475 10.03 -11.89 -10.66
CA SER A 475 10.20 -10.86 -9.62
C SER A 475 10.89 -11.39 -8.35
N ASN A 476 11.31 -12.66 -8.33
CA ASN A 476 12.26 -13.14 -7.33
C ASN A 476 13.65 -12.56 -7.66
N TYR A 477 13.88 -11.34 -7.19
CA TYR A 477 15.09 -10.58 -7.52
C TYR A 477 16.37 -11.15 -6.91
N THR A 478 16.25 -12.01 -5.89
CA THR A 478 17.43 -12.66 -5.29
C THR A 478 18.01 -13.77 -6.15
N GLY A 479 17.18 -14.37 -7.01
CA GLY A 479 17.54 -15.57 -7.76
C GLY A 479 17.69 -16.83 -6.91
N LEU A 480 17.31 -16.79 -5.62
CA LEU A 480 17.34 -17.96 -4.74
C LEU A 480 16.22 -18.93 -5.07
N SER A 481 16.57 -20.21 -5.13
CA SER A 481 15.61 -21.32 -5.19
C SER A 481 15.73 -22.13 -3.91
N VAL A 482 14.74 -22.00 -3.03
CA VAL A 482 14.68 -22.70 -1.75
C VAL A 482 13.36 -23.47 -1.68
N PRO A 483 13.39 -24.81 -1.77
CA PRO A 483 12.17 -25.63 -1.84
C PRO A 483 11.20 -25.40 -0.69
N GLU A 484 11.69 -25.12 0.50
CA GLU A 484 10.87 -24.83 1.66
C GLU A 484 10.08 -23.51 1.51
N VAL A 485 10.67 -22.51 0.83
CA VAL A 485 10.00 -21.26 0.47
C VAL A 485 8.83 -21.54 -0.48
N ASP A 486 9.06 -22.30 -1.56
CA ASP A 486 8.03 -22.65 -2.53
C ASP A 486 6.86 -23.41 -1.89
N GLN A 487 7.15 -24.33 -0.95
CA GLN A 487 6.13 -25.06 -0.21
C GLN A 487 5.27 -24.11 0.66
N HIS A 488 5.89 -23.16 1.36
CA HIS A 488 5.15 -22.18 2.18
C HIS A 488 4.33 -21.23 1.31
N VAL A 489 4.89 -20.76 0.19
CA VAL A 489 4.17 -19.94 -0.80
C VAL A 489 2.90 -20.64 -1.26
N ALA A 490 3.01 -21.92 -1.64
CA ALA A 490 1.85 -22.71 -2.09
C ALA A 490 0.79 -22.87 -0.98
N LYS A 491 1.23 -23.17 0.25
CA LYS A 491 0.32 -23.30 1.41
C LYS A 491 -0.38 -21.98 1.72
N ILE A 492 0.35 -20.85 1.78
CA ILE A 492 -0.23 -19.52 2.03
C ILE A 492 -1.28 -19.16 0.98
N GLY A 493 -1.03 -19.49 -0.30
CA GLY A 493 -1.94 -19.22 -1.40
C GLY A 493 -3.23 -20.06 -1.39
N SER A 494 -3.25 -21.19 -0.65
CA SER A 494 -4.38 -22.11 -0.56
C SER A 494 -5.02 -22.21 0.84
N THR A 495 -4.48 -21.51 1.83
CA THR A 495 -5.04 -21.48 3.20
C THR A 495 -6.01 -20.31 3.31
N PRO A 496 -7.26 -20.52 3.78
CA PRO A 496 -8.21 -19.45 4.05
C PRO A 496 -7.60 -18.36 4.93
N ASP A 497 -8.06 -17.13 4.77
CA ASP A 497 -7.57 -16.01 5.55
C ASP A 497 -7.81 -16.22 7.06
N GLY A 498 -6.88 -15.76 7.89
CA GLY A 498 -6.95 -15.88 9.34
C GLY A 498 -5.66 -16.34 10.02
N ALA A 499 -5.78 -16.81 11.25
CA ALA A 499 -4.65 -17.08 12.14
C ALA A 499 -3.65 -18.12 11.58
N GLU A 500 -4.13 -19.18 10.93
CA GLU A 500 -3.24 -20.22 10.37
C GLU A 500 -2.45 -19.69 9.16
N ARG A 501 -3.09 -18.91 8.30
CA ARG A 501 -2.41 -18.25 7.16
C ARG A 501 -1.34 -17.27 7.66
N ASN A 502 -1.67 -16.48 8.69
CA ASN A 502 -0.73 -15.54 9.33
C ASN A 502 0.45 -16.29 9.98
N LYS A 503 0.22 -17.44 10.60
CA LYS A 503 1.28 -18.29 11.16
C LYS A 503 2.21 -18.82 10.06
N LEU A 504 1.67 -19.37 8.98
CA LEU A 504 2.45 -19.84 7.82
C LEU A 504 3.29 -18.72 7.20
N ALA A 505 2.75 -17.51 7.12
CA ALA A 505 3.48 -16.34 6.64
C ALA A 505 4.65 -15.96 7.56
N ASN A 506 4.47 -16.01 8.87
CA ASN A 506 5.56 -15.74 9.81
C ASN A 506 6.63 -16.85 9.82
N GLU A 507 6.24 -18.10 9.61
CA GLU A 507 7.18 -19.20 9.39
C GLU A 507 8.00 -18.96 8.12
N LEU A 508 7.35 -18.60 7.03
CA LEU A 508 8.03 -18.21 5.79
C LEU A 508 8.99 -17.04 6.01
N ASP A 509 8.56 -15.97 6.70
CA ASP A 509 9.41 -14.80 6.93
C ASP A 509 10.69 -15.15 7.71
N LYS A 510 10.61 -16.08 8.68
CA LYS A 510 11.79 -16.62 9.38
C LYS A 510 12.73 -17.36 8.42
N ILE A 511 12.19 -18.16 7.51
CA ILE A 511 12.97 -18.86 6.46
C ILE A 511 13.64 -17.84 5.53
N LEU A 512 12.94 -16.75 5.18
CA LEU A 512 13.49 -15.67 4.36
C LEU A 512 14.62 -14.90 5.08
N TRP A 513 14.50 -14.69 6.40
CA TRP A 513 15.59 -14.14 7.23
C TRP A 513 16.79 -15.08 7.27
N GLU A 514 16.57 -16.36 7.51
CA GLU A 514 17.62 -17.38 7.59
C GLU A 514 18.40 -17.53 6.28
N ASN A 515 17.72 -17.47 5.13
CA ASN A 515 18.33 -17.57 3.81
C ASN A 515 18.80 -16.22 3.24
N VAL A 516 18.43 -15.14 3.90
CA VAL A 516 18.74 -13.75 3.52
C VAL A 516 18.30 -13.43 2.09
N PHE A 517 16.99 -13.32 1.89
CA PHE A 517 16.45 -12.87 0.60
C PHE A 517 16.66 -11.36 0.40
N ASN A 518 16.47 -10.58 1.44
CA ASN A 518 16.78 -9.15 1.52
C ASN A 518 16.93 -8.73 2.99
N ILE A 519 17.39 -7.51 3.23
CA ILE A 519 17.40 -6.90 4.57
C ILE A 519 16.32 -5.82 4.61
N PRO A 520 15.17 -6.06 5.25
CA PRO A 520 14.25 -4.97 5.61
C PRO A 520 14.99 -3.97 6.51
N ILE A 521 14.96 -2.69 6.17
CA ILE A 521 15.59 -1.64 6.98
C ILE A 521 14.52 -0.98 7.82
N TYR A 522 13.71 -0.14 7.21
CA TYR A 522 12.68 0.59 7.92
C TYR A 522 11.42 0.80 7.06
N GLN A 523 10.30 1.00 7.73
CA GLN A 523 9.06 1.44 7.13
C GLN A 523 9.05 2.98 7.09
N ARG A 524 8.73 3.55 5.94
CA ARG A 524 8.47 4.97 5.82
C ARG A 524 7.15 5.31 6.48
N MET A 525 7.13 6.33 7.32
CA MET A 525 5.88 6.89 7.82
C MET A 525 5.23 7.73 6.72
N GLN A 526 3.91 7.68 6.61
CA GLN A 526 3.17 8.63 5.79
C GLN A 526 3.11 9.96 6.53
N LEU A 527 3.68 10.99 5.96
CA LEU A 527 3.61 12.36 6.44
C LEU A 527 2.80 13.17 5.44
N THR A 528 1.68 13.74 5.90
CA THR A 528 0.75 14.52 5.07
C THR A 528 0.53 15.88 5.67
N ALA A 529 0.93 16.94 4.99
CA ALA A 529 0.65 18.30 5.41
C ALA A 529 -0.71 18.77 4.89
N VAL A 530 -1.51 19.34 5.77
CA VAL A 530 -2.87 19.83 5.50
C VAL A 530 -3.21 21.05 6.36
N PRO A 531 -4.22 21.86 6.01
CA PRO A 531 -4.73 22.90 6.88
C PRO A 531 -5.18 22.36 8.26
N LYS A 532 -4.87 23.06 9.33
CA LYS A 532 -5.25 22.69 10.71
C LYS A 532 -6.76 22.53 10.91
N THR A 533 -7.55 23.19 10.08
CA THR A 533 -9.02 23.15 10.11
C THR A 533 -9.62 21.99 9.34
N LEU A 534 -8.85 21.30 8.49
CA LEU A 534 -9.34 20.15 7.73
C LEU A 534 -9.59 18.95 8.66
N ARG A 535 -10.69 18.20 8.42
CA ARG A 535 -11.05 17.00 9.17
C ARG A 535 -11.38 15.86 8.24
N ASN A 536 -11.30 14.64 8.76
CA ASN A 536 -11.60 13.38 8.08
C ASN A 536 -10.70 13.10 6.86
N PHE A 537 -9.55 13.78 6.78
CA PHE A 537 -8.51 13.58 5.77
C PHE A 537 -7.12 13.85 6.35
N GLY A 538 -6.08 13.20 5.82
CA GLY A 538 -4.69 13.35 6.22
C GLY A 538 -3.86 12.12 5.91
N ALA A 539 -2.93 11.73 6.78
CA ALA A 539 -2.14 10.52 6.67
C ALA A 539 -3.02 9.29 6.96
N GLN A 540 -3.56 8.67 5.93
CA GLN A 540 -4.56 7.60 6.05
C GLN A 540 -3.94 6.23 6.40
N GLY A 541 -2.68 5.99 6.01
CA GLY A 541 -2.08 4.66 6.14
C GLY A 541 -2.82 3.64 5.27
N LEU A 542 -3.29 2.55 5.89
CA LEU A 542 -4.09 1.52 5.22
C LEU A 542 -5.59 1.90 5.08
N ALA A 543 -6.06 2.90 5.83
CA ALA A 543 -7.48 3.24 5.88
C ALA A 543 -7.96 3.92 4.60
N SER A 544 -9.20 3.64 4.22
CA SER A 544 -9.92 4.44 3.23
C SER A 544 -10.35 5.77 3.83
N PHE A 545 -10.43 6.81 2.99
CA PHE A 545 -11.18 8.01 3.34
C PHE A 545 -12.52 8.04 2.61
N ARG A 546 -13.47 8.76 3.19
CA ARG A 546 -14.80 8.97 2.63
C ARG A 546 -14.90 10.41 2.13
N PRO A 547 -14.91 10.66 0.82
CA PRO A 547 -14.89 12.01 0.25
C PRO A 547 -16.04 12.91 0.75
N GLU A 548 -17.21 12.32 0.95
CA GLU A 548 -18.40 13.04 1.44
C GLU A 548 -18.26 13.53 2.90
N ARG A 549 -17.31 12.97 3.65
CA ARG A 549 -17.07 13.33 5.06
C ARG A 549 -15.96 14.35 5.23
N ILE A 550 -15.16 14.59 4.19
CA ILE A 550 -14.05 15.57 4.26
C ILE A 550 -14.62 16.97 4.34
N GLY A 551 -14.08 17.80 5.24
CA GLY A 551 -14.50 19.19 5.36
C GLY A 551 -13.67 19.99 6.33
N TYR A 552 -13.93 21.27 6.39
CA TYR A 552 -13.30 22.20 7.33
C TYR A 552 -14.19 22.40 8.55
N VAL A 553 -13.60 22.51 9.75
CA VAL A 553 -14.39 22.83 10.95
C VAL A 553 -14.98 24.24 10.85
N LYS A 554 -16.15 24.42 11.44
CA LYS A 554 -16.75 25.74 11.60
C LYS A 554 -15.84 26.63 12.45
N SER A 555 -15.64 27.86 12.00
CA SER A 555 -14.89 28.90 12.71
C SER A 555 -15.66 29.40 13.94
#